data_ed618bd4f3edff14df2eb91df459f3de
#
_entry.id   ed618bd4f3edff14df2eb91df459f3de
#
_cell.length_a   1.000
_cell.length_b   1.000
_cell.length_c   1.000
_cell.angle_alpha   90.00
_cell.angle_beta   90.00
_cell.angle_gamma   90.00
#
_symmetry.space_group_name_H-M   'P 1'
#
loop_
_entity.id
_entity.type
_entity.pdbx_description
1 polymer ?
#
loop_
_entity_poly.entity_id
_entity_poly.type
_entity_poly.pdbx_seq_one_letter_code
_entity_poly.pdbx_strand_id
1 'polypeptide(L)'
;MKYADLIAKLTLEEKAGLTSGRDFWHTKAVERLGIPSEMMTDGPHGLRKQESDSDALGLGRSVPATCFPTASALANSWDETLLSAVGRALGEEAVAQGVGMVLGPGVNIKRSPLCGRNFEYFSEDPLLSGKLAAAMIRGIQSTGVSACVKHFAANSQELRRMATDSVMDERTLREIYLPAFETAIKEGGVRSLMTAYNRLNGTYCNENEHLLRDILRGEWGFDGLVVSDWGGNNDRVAAVRAGSSLEMPASNGETDRHIVEAVQNGTLDEALLDEQVDHVLDFIFTAQKAL
;
A
#
# COMPACT_ATOMS: atom_id res chain seq x y z
N MET A 1 -16.91 -2.42 11.50
CA MET A 1 -16.85 -2.86 10.08
C MET A 1 -17.94 -2.16 9.29
N LYS A 2 -17.57 -1.61 8.14
CA LYS A 2 -18.46 -0.84 7.24
C LYS A 2 -19.33 -1.77 6.38
N TYR A 3 -18.81 -2.96 6.07
CA TYR A 3 -19.45 -3.93 5.17
C TYR A 3 -19.87 -5.24 5.88
N ALA A 4 -20.17 -5.19 7.17
CA ALA A 4 -20.49 -6.37 7.99
C ALA A 4 -21.56 -7.30 7.37
N ASP A 5 -22.65 -6.73 6.83
CA ASP A 5 -23.75 -7.51 6.20
C ASP A 5 -23.32 -8.20 4.90
N LEU A 6 -22.32 -7.66 4.20
CA LEU A 6 -21.76 -8.28 2.99
C LEU A 6 -20.76 -9.37 3.38
N ILE A 7 -19.90 -9.11 4.36
CA ILE A 7 -18.91 -10.05 4.88
C ILE A 7 -19.59 -11.31 5.44
N ALA A 8 -20.70 -11.17 6.13
CA ALA A 8 -21.49 -12.28 6.64
C ALA A 8 -22.06 -13.23 5.55
N LYS A 9 -22.08 -12.79 4.29
CA LYS A 9 -22.50 -13.60 3.13
C LYS A 9 -21.36 -14.30 2.40
N LEU A 10 -20.11 -13.93 2.71
CA LEU A 10 -18.93 -14.54 2.13
C LEU A 10 -18.64 -15.90 2.75
N THR A 11 -18.19 -16.86 1.95
CA THR A 11 -17.59 -18.08 2.49
C THR A 11 -16.18 -17.78 3.02
N LEU A 12 -15.65 -18.68 3.84
CA LEU A 12 -14.29 -18.53 4.37
C LEU A 12 -13.24 -18.45 3.25
N GLU A 13 -13.41 -19.27 2.19
CA GLU A 13 -12.53 -19.25 1.02
C GLU A 13 -12.62 -17.92 0.26
N GLU A 14 -13.81 -17.34 0.14
CA GLU A 14 -13.98 -16.03 -0.49
C GLU A 14 -13.35 -14.91 0.36
N LYS A 15 -13.48 -14.96 1.68
CA LYS A 15 -12.82 -14.02 2.60
C LYS A 15 -11.29 -14.11 2.45
N ALA A 16 -10.73 -15.32 2.52
CA ALA A 16 -9.31 -15.55 2.30
C ALA A 16 -8.87 -15.07 0.91
N GLY A 17 -9.65 -15.39 -0.13
CA GLY A 17 -9.39 -14.97 -1.49
C GLY A 17 -9.38 -13.46 -1.69
N LEU A 18 -10.32 -12.71 -1.09
CA LEU A 18 -10.39 -11.25 -1.18
C LEU A 18 -9.15 -10.57 -0.59
N THR A 19 -8.46 -11.20 0.38
CA THR A 19 -7.25 -10.65 0.99
C THR A 19 -5.96 -11.00 0.24
N SER A 20 -6.05 -11.51 -1.01
CA SER A 20 -4.91 -11.71 -1.91
C SER A 20 -5.22 -11.32 -3.35
N GLY A 21 -4.20 -11.06 -4.15
CA GLY A 21 -4.35 -10.67 -5.55
C GLY A 21 -4.99 -11.75 -6.43
N ARG A 22 -5.68 -11.32 -7.50
CA ARG A 22 -6.13 -12.18 -8.61
C ARG A 22 -4.96 -12.52 -9.53
N ASP A 23 -4.15 -11.52 -9.82
CA ASP A 23 -3.00 -11.57 -10.70
C ASP A 23 -1.89 -10.64 -10.17
N PHE A 24 -1.10 -10.03 -11.06
CA PHE A 24 -0.02 -9.14 -10.65
C PHE A 24 -0.50 -7.75 -10.18
N TRP A 25 -1.71 -7.30 -10.63
CA TRP A 25 -2.16 -5.93 -10.42
C TRP A 25 -3.59 -5.79 -9.90
N HIS A 26 -4.37 -6.87 -9.86
CA HIS A 26 -5.80 -6.78 -9.55
C HIS A 26 -6.18 -7.52 -8.28
N THR A 27 -7.21 -7.00 -7.60
CA THR A 27 -7.93 -7.72 -6.56
C THR A 27 -8.81 -8.82 -7.16
N LYS A 28 -9.23 -9.79 -6.36
CA LYS A 28 -10.22 -10.80 -6.77
C LYS A 28 -11.63 -10.24 -6.73
N ALA A 29 -12.49 -10.72 -7.62
CA ALA A 29 -13.92 -10.46 -7.63
C ALA A 29 -14.68 -11.56 -6.89
N VAL A 30 -15.89 -11.23 -6.36
CA VAL A 30 -16.90 -12.20 -5.92
C VAL A 30 -18.21 -11.84 -6.63
N GLU A 31 -18.36 -12.31 -7.87
CA GLU A 31 -19.44 -11.90 -8.78
C GLU A 31 -20.84 -12.14 -8.22
N ARG A 32 -21.07 -13.28 -7.52
CA ARG A 32 -22.36 -13.59 -6.91
C ARG A 32 -22.82 -12.58 -5.87
N LEU A 33 -21.92 -11.76 -5.33
CA LEU A 33 -22.21 -10.73 -4.34
C LEU A 33 -22.01 -9.31 -4.90
N GLY A 34 -21.72 -9.18 -6.21
CA GLY A 34 -21.49 -7.89 -6.83
C GLY A 34 -20.20 -7.20 -6.40
N ILE A 35 -19.20 -7.96 -5.95
CA ILE A 35 -17.86 -7.44 -5.59
C ILE A 35 -16.99 -7.53 -6.84
N PRO A 36 -16.63 -6.39 -7.46
CA PRO A 36 -15.79 -6.37 -8.66
C PRO A 36 -14.31 -6.54 -8.32
N SER A 37 -13.50 -6.73 -9.36
CA SER A 37 -12.04 -6.70 -9.30
C SER A 37 -11.55 -5.29 -9.59
N GLU A 38 -10.59 -4.78 -8.82
CA GLU A 38 -10.02 -3.45 -8.99
C GLU A 38 -8.52 -3.50 -9.30
N MET A 39 -8.09 -2.57 -10.17
CA MET A 39 -6.70 -2.45 -10.57
C MET A 39 -5.94 -1.47 -9.69
N MET A 40 -4.73 -1.85 -9.33
CA MET A 40 -3.72 -0.95 -8.78
C MET A 40 -2.47 -0.99 -9.66
N THR A 41 -1.71 0.10 -9.71
CA THR A 41 -0.47 0.12 -10.51
C THR A 41 0.58 1.00 -9.88
N ASP A 42 1.83 0.70 -10.20
CA ASP A 42 2.97 1.52 -9.82
C ASP A 42 3.02 2.82 -10.63
N GLY A 43 3.89 3.74 -10.26
CA GLY A 43 4.14 4.98 -11.00
C GLY A 43 3.83 6.27 -10.25
N PRO A 44 4.49 6.55 -9.11
CA PRO A 44 4.32 7.83 -8.40
C PRO A 44 4.82 9.04 -9.20
N HIS A 45 5.58 8.82 -10.28
CA HIS A 45 6.11 9.88 -11.18
C HIS A 45 5.60 9.75 -12.61
N GLY A 46 4.53 9.06 -12.82
CA GLY A 46 3.89 8.74 -14.10
C GLY A 46 3.34 7.32 -14.07
N LEU A 47 2.10 7.18 -14.48
CA LEU A 47 1.38 5.92 -14.39
C LEU A 47 2.13 4.79 -15.12
N ARG A 48 2.41 3.69 -14.44
CA ARG A 48 3.09 2.53 -15.01
C ARG A 48 2.11 1.38 -15.21
N LYS A 49 1.16 1.57 -16.12
CA LYS A 49 0.22 0.53 -16.53
C LYS A 49 0.79 -0.23 -17.72
N GLN A 50 0.77 -1.56 -17.68
CA GLN A 50 1.19 -2.40 -18.78
C GLN A 50 0.01 -2.67 -19.73
N GLU A 51 0.32 -2.86 -21.03
CA GLU A 51 -0.69 -3.18 -22.05
C GLU A 51 -1.22 -4.62 -21.90
N SER A 52 -0.45 -5.50 -21.27
CA SER A 52 -0.75 -6.92 -21.09
C SER A 52 -0.75 -7.32 -19.61
N ASP A 53 -1.81 -7.97 -19.17
CA ASP A 53 -1.94 -8.50 -17.80
C ASP A 53 -0.91 -9.59 -17.47
N SER A 54 -0.24 -10.17 -18.48
CA SER A 54 0.76 -11.24 -18.31
C SER A 54 2.19 -10.74 -18.11
N ASP A 55 2.44 -9.43 -18.23
CA ASP A 55 3.79 -8.86 -18.09
C ASP A 55 4.11 -8.48 -16.64
N ALA A 56 4.32 -9.47 -15.81
CA ALA A 56 4.67 -9.29 -14.40
C ALA A 56 6.03 -8.58 -14.17
N LEU A 57 6.94 -8.63 -15.15
CA LEU A 57 8.27 -8.03 -15.04
C LEU A 57 8.37 -6.63 -15.64
N GLY A 58 7.33 -6.16 -16.34
CA GLY A 58 7.33 -4.86 -17.00
C GLY A 58 8.33 -4.77 -18.14
N LEU A 59 8.58 -5.88 -18.84
CA LEU A 59 9.49 -5.97 -19.99
C LEU A 59 8.79 -5.67 -21.31
N GLY A 60 7.46 -5.76 -21.33
CA GLY A 60 6.63 -5.46 -22.47
C GLY A 60 6.32 -3.97 -22.63
N ARG A 61 5.32 -3.67 -23.45
CA ARG A 61 4.87 -2.29 -23.65
C ARG A 61 4.05 -1.80 -22.48
N SER A 62 4.33 -0.57 -22.06
CA SER A 62 3.50 0.17 -21.11
C SER A 62 2.57 1.13 -21.86
N VAL A 63 1.42 1.40 -21.29
CA VAL A 63 0.53 2.46 -21.75
C VAL A 63 1.27 3.80 -21.69
N PRO A 64 1.23 4.64 -22.74
CA PRO A 64 1.81 5.97 -22.67
C PRO A 64 1.22 6.80 -21.51
N ALA A 65 2.10 7.45 -20.75
CA ALA A 65 1.74 8.27 -19.61
C ALA A 65 2.67 9.48 -19.51
N THR A 66 2.24 10.51 -18.77
CA THR A 66 3.08 11.66 -18.50
C THR A 66 4.27 11.25 -17.62
N CYS A 67 5.48 11.60 -18.04
CA CYS A 67 6.69 11.48 -17.21
C CYS A 67 6.81 12.72 -16.34
N PHE A 68 6.26 12.67 -15.14
CA PHE A 68 6.43 13.73 -14.14
C PHE A 68 7.85 13.74 -13.56
N PRO A 69 8.33 14.88 -13.04
CA PRO A 69 9.60 14.93 -12.33
C PRO A 69 9.61 13.93 -11.16
N THR A 70 10.79 13.39 -10.84
CA THR A 70 10.95 12.47 -9.70
C THR A 70 10.60 13.16 -8.38
N ALA A 71 10.29 12.39 -7.33
CA ALA A 71 10.04 12.95 -5.99
C ALA A 71 11.23 13.78 -5.49
N SER A 72 12.47 13.34 -5.77
CA SER A 72 13.67 14.12 -5.48
C SER A 72 13.70 15.49 -6.15
N ALA A 73 13.24 15.59 -7.40
CA ALA A 73 13.16 16.87 -8.11
C ALA A 73 12.02 17.73 -7.60
N LEU A 74 10.82 17.15 -7.42
CA LEU A 74 9.64 17.84 -6.90
C LEU A 74 9.88 18.39 -5.49
N ALA A 75 10.61 17.67 -4.63
CA ALA A 75 10.91 18.11 -3.27
C ALA A 75 11.74 19.40 -3.21
N ASN A 76 12.56 19.69 -4.23
CA ASN A 76 13.33 20.94 -4.30
C ASN A 76 12.46 22.17 -4.51
N SER A 77 11.20 22.01 -4.91
CA SER A 77 10.26 23.13 -5.04
C SER A 77 9.80 23.70 -3.69
N TRP A 78 9.72 22.86 -2.67
CA TRP A 78 9.11 23.17 -1.36
C TRP A 78 7.68 23.69 -1.47
N ASP A 79 6.98 23.32 -2.56
CA ASP A 79 5.68 23.86 -2.94
C ASP A 79 4.59 22.78 -2.86
N GLU A 80 3.80 22.82 -1.79
CA GLU A 80 2.67 21.90 -1.59
C GLU A 80 1.60 22.08 -2.68
N THR A 81 1.42 23.29 -3.23
CA THR A 81 0.43 23.55 -4.28
C THR A 81 0.83 22.83 -5.57
N LEU A 82 2.11 22.89 -5.91
CA LEU A 82 2.66 22.15 -7.05
C LEU A 82 2.47 20.63 -6.87
N LEU A 83 2.79 20.10 -5.68
CA LEU A 83 2.63 18.66 -5.40
C LEU A 83 1.16 18.22 -5.50
N SER A 84 0.23 19.04 -5.02
CA SER A 84 -1.21 18.78 -5.17
C SER A 84 -1.64 18.78 -6.64
N ALA A 85 -1.13 19.70 -7.44
CA ALA A 85 -1.43 19.77 -8.89
C ALA A 85 -0.88 18.55 -9.64
N VAL A 86 0.37 18.15 -9.37
CA VAL A 86 0.98 16.93 -9.93
C VAL A 86 0.18 15.69 -9.51
N GLY A 87 -0.19 15.60 -8.23
CA GLY A 87 -1.02 14.51 -7.72
C GLY A 87 -2.38 14.41 -8.43
N ARG A 88 -3.04 15.56 -8.65
CA ARG A 88 -4.31 15.60 -9.40
C ARG A 88 -4.13 15.12 -10.82
N ALA A 89 -3.13 15.61 -11.56
CA ALA A 89 -2.88 15.20 -12.94
C ALA A 89 -2.60 13.69 -13.04
N LEU A 90 -1.82 13.14 -12.11
CA LEU A 90 -1.59 11.70 -12.03
C LEU A 90 -2.89 10.92 -11.75
N GLY A 91 -3.74 11.42 -10.85
CA GLY A 91 -5.04 10.82 -10.56
C GLY A 91 -6.00 10.86 -11.75
N GLU A 92 -6.02 11.95 -12.51
CA GLU A 92 -6.82 12.08 -13.74
C GLU A 92 -6.37 11.07 -14.82
N GLU A 93 -5.06 10.87 -14.99
CA GLU A 93 -4.54 9.81 -15.88
C GLU A 93 -4.92 8.41 -15.38
N ALA A 94 -4.89 8.18 -14.07
CA ALA A 94 -5.28 6.91 -13.47
C ALA A 94 -6.76 6.59 -13.74
N VAL A 95 -7.67 7.56 -13.55
CA VAL A 95 -9.09 7.43 -13.92
C VAL A 95 -9.25 7.08 -15.40
N ALA A 96 -8.58 7.82 -16.29
CA ALA A 96 -8.65 7.60 -17.74
C ALA A 96 -8.16 6.21 -18.16
N GLN A 97 -7.32 5.58 -17.33
CA GLN A 97 -6.78 4.23 -17.57
C GLN A 97 -7.49 3.13 -16.76
N GLY A 98 -8.57 3.45 -16.03
CA GLY A 98 -9.29 2.47 -15.23
C GLY A 98 -8.46 1.91 -14.06
N VAL A 99 -7.66 2.76 -13.39
CA VAL A 99 -6.81 2.40 -12.26
C VAL A 99 -7.40 2.97 -10.96
N GLY A 100 -7.79 2.11 -10.03
CA GLY A 100 -8.41 2.49 -8.75
C GLY A 100 -7.41 2.91 -7.68
N MET A 101 -6.13 2.53 -7.80
CA MET A 101 -5.08 2.91 -6.85
C MET A 101 -3.75 3.15 -7.53
N VAL A 102 -3.10 4.26 -7.21
CA VAL A 102 -1.70 4.54 -7.54
C VAL A 102 -0.82 4.18 -6.35
N LEU A 103 0.19 3.33 -6.57
CA LEU A 103 1.14 2.88 -5.56
C LEU A 103 2.24 3.94 -5.32
N GLY A 104 1.85 4.96 -4.59
CA GLY A 104 2.67 6.12 -4.24
C GLY A 104 1.88 7.17 -3.46
N PRO A 105 2.59 8.19 -2.92
CA PRO A 105 4.01 8.46 -3.03
C PRO A 105 4.89 7.63 -2.09
N GLY A 106 6.21 7.55 -2.41
CA GLY A 106 7.23 7.00 -1.52
C GLY A 106 7.75 8.08 -0.56
N VAL A 107 7.89 7.75 0.73
CA VAL A 107 8.26 8.72 1.78
C VAL A 107 9.41 8.25 2.69
N ASN A 108 10.11 7.17 2.32
CA ASN A 108 11.23 6.72 3.12
C ASN A 108 12.35 7.78 3.19
N ILE A 109 13.01 7.85 4.34
CA ILE A 109 14.06 8.83 4.60
C ILE A 109 15.31 8.49 3.79
N LYS A 110 15.87 9.47 3.09
CA LYS A 110 17.12 9.36 2.33
C LYS A 110 18.33 9.37 3.28
N ARG A 111 18.52 8.28 4.01
CA ARG A 111 19.61 8.15 5.00
C ARG A 111 20.99 8.10 4.35
N SER A 112 21.10 7.44 3.20
CA SER A 112 22.35 7.28 2.45
C SER A 112 22.15 7.74 1.00
N PRO A 113 23.10 8.52 0.43
CA PRO A 113 23.05 8.88 -0.98
C PRO A 113 23.19 7.68 -1.92
N LEU A 114 23.65 6.54 -1.42
CA LEU A 114 23.85 5.31 -2.21
C LEU A 114 22.59 4.44 -2.30
N CYS A 115 21.49 4.80 -1.66
CA CYS A 115 20.23 4.06 -1.80
C CYS A 115 19.69 4.18 -3.23
N GLY A 116 19.52 3.04 -3.91
CA GLY A 116 19.08 2.99 -5.31
C GLY A 116 17.69 3.52 -5.58
N ARG A 117 16.85 3.72 -4.53
CA ARG A 117 15.49 4.24 -4.64
C ARG A 117 15.34 5.69 -4.17
N ASN A 118 16.44 6.42 -3.93
CA ASN A 118 16.37 7.82 -3.52
C ASN A 118 15.65 8.74 -4.52
N PHE A 119 15.60 8.37 -5.80
CA PHE A 119 14.87 9.14 -6.82
C PHE A 119 13.37 9.24 -6.53
N GLU A 120 12.76 8.20 -5.95
CA GLU A 120 11.33 8.15 -5.68
C GLU A 120 10.93 8.65 -4.28
N TYR A 121 11.88 9.00 -3.42
CA TYR A 121 11.66 9.55 -2.10
C TYR A 121 11.90 11.07 -2.09
N PHE A 122 11.16 11.81 -1.25
CA PHE A 122 11.21 13.26 -1.25
C PHE A 122 12.48 13.81 -0.61
N SER A 123 12.77 13.49 0.65
CA SER A 123 13.82 14.14 1.44
C SER A 123 14.44 13.23 2.48
N GLU A 124 15.57 13.69 3.06
CA GLU A 124 16.10 13.18 4.32
C GLU A 124 15.35 13.77 5.55
N ASP A 125 14.67 14.91 5.35
CA ASP A 125 13.88 15.58 6.36
C ASP A 125 12.47 14.96 6.42
N PRO A 126 12.06 14.38 7.56
CA PRO A 126 10.75 13.74 7.69
C PRO A 126 9.58 14.73 7.62
N LEU A 127 9.77 15.99 8.06
CA LEU A 127 8.74 17.01 7.99
C LEU A 127 8.46 17.40 6.54
N LEU A 128 9.51 17.73 5.78
CA LEU A 128 9.38 18.08 4.36
C LEU A 128 8.77 16.93 3.57
N SER A 129 9.26 15.69 3.79
CA SER A 129 8.71 14.50 3.15
C SER A 129 7.23 14.31 3.44
N GLY A 130 6.82 14.47 4.70
CA GLY A 130 5.43 14.33 5.12
C GLY A 130 4.51 15.38 4.50
N LYS A 131 4.90 16.66 4.52
CA LYS A 131 4.08 17.78 3.98
C LYS A 131 3.88 17.64 2.47
N LEU A 132 4.95 17.36 1.72
CA LEU A 132 4.85 17.20 0.27
C LEU A 132 4.06 15.93 -0.11
N ALA A 133 4.26 14.85 0.61
CA ALA A 133 3.48 13.63 0.42
C ALA A 133 1.99 13.87 0.69
N ALA A 134 1.64 14.53 1.79
CA ALA A 134 0.26 14.85 2.13
C ALA A 134 -0.42 15.69 1.04
N ALA A 135 0.29 16.68 0.49
CA ALA A 135 -0.21 17.49 -0.63
C ALA A 135 -0.45 16.66 -1.90
N MET A 136 0.50 15.81 -2.28
CA MET A 136 0.38 14.92 -3.44
C MET A 136 -0.76 13.91 -3.26
N ILE A 137 -0.90 13.32 -2.07
CA ILE A 137 -2.00 12.41 -1.73
C ILE A 137 -3.36 13.09 -1.89
N ARG A 138 -3.53 14.30 -1.35
CA ARG A 138 -4.77 15.07 -1.52
C ARG A 138 -5.07 15.33 -3.00
N GLY A 139 -4.04 15.61 -3.79
CA GLY A 139 -4.17 15.79 -5.25
C GLY A 139 -4.68 14.52 -5.93
N ILE A 140 -4.02 13.37 -5.74
CA ILE A 140 -4.43 12.08 -6.31
C ILE A 140 -5.86 11.75 -5.88
N GLN A 141 -6.14 11.82 -4.58
CA GLN A 141 -7.44 11.41 -4.03
C GLN A 141 -8.59 12.37 -4.35
N SER A 142 -8.30 13.58 -4.81
CA SER A 142 -9.33 14.52 -5.30
C SER A 142 -10.04 14.05 -6.56
N THR A 143 -9.46 13.08 -7.28
CA THR A 143 -10.06 12.44 -8.47
C THR A 143 -10.90 11.20 -8.12
N GLY A 144 -10.86 10.77 -6.85
CA GLY A 144 -11.48 9.53 -6.37
C GLY A 144 -10.53 8.33 -6.31
N VAL A 145 -9.45 8.33 -7.07
CA VAL A 145 -8.40 7.29 -7.06
C VAL A 145 -7.72 7.26 -5.68
N SER A 146 -7.39 6.08 -5.18
CA SER A 146 -6.65 5.93 -3.93
C SER A 146 -5.15 6.16 -4.14
N ALA A 147 -4.52 6.92 -3.24
CA ALA A 147 -3.08 6.94 -3.09
C ALA A 147 -2.65 5.85 -2.10
N CYS A 148 -1.44 5.29 -2.29
CA CYS A 148 -0.86 4.27 -1.40
C CYS A 148 0.53 4.71 -0.95
N VAL A 149 0.62 5.29 0.26
CA VAL A 149 1.91 5.74 0.79
C VAL A 149 2.84 4.56 1.08
N LYS A 150 4.13 4.67 0.71
CA LYS A 150 5.08 3.54 0.78
C LYS A 150 6.50 4.00 1.13
N HIS A 151 7.37 3.11 1.60
CA HIS A 151 7.20 1.71 2.06
C HIS A 151 7.31 1.69 3.59
N PHE A 152 6.30 1.22 4.25
CA PHE A 152 6.15 1.28 5.71
C PHE A 152 6.78 0.04 6.38
N ALA A 153 7.94 0.16 7.05
CA ALA A 153 8.71 1.35 7.29
C ALA A 153 10.22 1.05 7.20
N ALA A 154 11.00 2.15 7.22
CA ALA A 154 12.46 2.09 7.31
C ALA A 154 13.16 1.34 6.16
N ASN A 155 12.61 1.37 4.95
CA ASN A 155 13.28 0.89 3.72
C ASN A 155 14.22 1.97 3.19
N SER A 156 15.38 2.15 3.83
CA SER A 156 16.33 3.22 3.52
C SER A 156 17.58 2.74 2.77
N GLN A 157 17.57 1.48 2.30
CA GLN A 157 18.62 0.86 1.48
C GLN A 157 18.06 -0.34 0.72
N GLU A 158 18.71 -0.74 -0.39
CA GLU A 158 18.21 -1.78 -1.30
C GLU A 158 19.03 -3.07 -1.28
N LEU A 159 20.25 -3.05 -0.72
CA LEU A 159 21.08 -4.25 -0.67
C LEU A 159 20.42 -5.31 0.21
N ARG A 160 20.06 -6.46 -0.40
CA ARG A 160 19.34 -7.57 0.26
C ARG A 160 18.07 -7.13 0.98
N ARG A 161 17.31 -6.17 0.41
CA ARG A 161 16.15 -5.54 1.04
C ARG A 161 15.11 -6.53 1.60
N MET A 162 14.97 -7.71 0.99
CA MET A 162 14.04 -8.77 1.46
C MET A 162 14.58 -9.59 2.65
N ALA A 163 15.80 -9.34 3.10
CA ALA A 163 16.42 -10.05 4.23
C ALA A 163 17.06 -9.12 5.26
N THR A 164 17.19 -7.83 4.93
CA THR A 164 17.79 -6.83 5.82
C THR A 164 16.89 -6.54 7.00
N ASP A 165 17.50 -6.32 8.16
CA ASP A 165 16.85 -5.82 9.37
C ASP A 165 17.26 -4.37 9.63
N SER A 166 16.29 -3.48 9.68
CA SER A 166 16.48 -2.08 10.08
C SER A 166 16.36 -2.01 11.62
N VAL A 167 17.52 -2.01 12.29
CA VAL A 167 17.59 -2.01 13.76
C VAL A 167 17.74 -0.58 14.28
N MET A 168 16.84 -0.16 15.15
CA MET A 168 16.86 1.15 15.78
C MET A 168 16.05 1.16 17.08
N ASP A 169 16.32 2.14 17.94
CA ASP A 169 15.48 2.37 19.11
C ASP A 169 14.14 3.03 18.75
N GLU A 170 13.21 2.97 19.70
CA GLU A 170 11.84 3.49 19.51
C GLU A 170 11.83 4.99 19.24
N ARG A 171 12.70 5.76 19.88
CA ARG A 171 12.80 7.21 19.68
C ARG A 171 13.22 7.53 18.25
N THR A 172 14.26 6.88 17.75
CA THR A 172 14.74 7.04 16.37
C THR A 172 13.65 6.66 15.36
N LEU A 173 12.94 5.56 15.60
CA LEU A 173 11.83 5.13 14.79
C LEU A 173 10.75 6.21 14.71
N ARG A 174 10.29 6.71 15.85
CA ARG A 174 9.19 7.67 15.96
C ARG A 174 9.53 9.09 15.55
N GLU A 175 10.78 9.52 15.71
CA GLU A 175 11.16 10.91 15.41
C GLU A 175 11.68 11.08 13.96
N ILE A 176 12.19 10.00 13.32
CA ILE A 176 12.82 10.09 12.00
C ILE A 176 12.09 9.27 10.93
N TYR A 177 11.78 8.00 11.20
CA TYR A 177 11.31 7.09 10.15
C TYR A 177 9.80 7.03 9.98
N LEU A 178 9.03 7.33 11.02
CA LEU A 178 7.58 7.28 11.00
C LEU A 178 6.87 8.63 10.70
N PRO A 179 7.41 9.83 11.01
CA PRO A 179 6.64 11.07 10.94
C PRO A 179 6.09 11.40 9.54
N ALA A 180 6.81 11.04 8.46
CA ALA A 180 6.31 11.27 7.10
C ALA A 180 5.06 10.44 6.81
N PHE A 181 4.98 9.21 7.32
CA PHE A 181 3.79 8.36 7.20
C PHE A 181 2.63 8.89 8.06
N GLU A 182 2.92 9.27 9.31
CA GLU A 182 1.92 9.86 10.20
C GLU A 182 1.29 11.12 9.58
N THR A 183 2.10 12.00 9.01
CA THR A 183 1.64 13.19 8.30
C THR A 183 0.81 12.83 7.05
N ALA A 184 1.24 11.85 6.28
CA ALA A 184 0.48 11.35 5.13
C ALA A 184 -0.91 10.83 5.52
N ILE A 185 -1.03 10.21 6.69
CA ILE A 185 -2.30 9.72 7.24
C ILE A 185 -3.13 10.88 7.77
N LYS A 186 -2.59 11.64 8.72
CA LYS A 186 -3.37 12.66 9.47
C LYS A 186 -3.68 13.91 8.66
N GLU A 187 -2.77 14.36 7.79
CA GLU A 187 -2.94 15.57 6.99
C GLU A 187 -3.27 15.27 5.52
N GLY A 188 -2.73 14.18 4.98
CA GLY A 188 -3.01 13.74 3.61
C GLY A 188 -4.31 12.96 3.47
N GLY A 189 -4.78 12.33 4.54
CA GLY A 189 -5.95 11.48 4.53
C GLY A 189 -5.80 10.28 3.60
N VAL A 190 -4.59 9.70 3.54
CA VAL A 190 -4.28 8.59 2.64
C VAL A 190 -5.18 7.37 2.93
N ARG A 191 -5.70 6.74 1.88
CA ARG A 191 -6.65 5.62 1.98
C ARG A 191 -5.96 4.25 2.00
N SER A 192 -4.70 4.18 1.58
CA SER A 192 -3.94 2.94 1.58
C SER A 192 -2.47 3.15 1.87
N LEU A 193 -1.84 2.09 2.36
CA LEU A 193 -0.44 2.07 2.78
C LEU A 193 0.19 0.75 2.34
N MET A 194 1.43 0.80 1.84
CA MET A 194 2.20 -0.40 1.48
C MET A 194 3.30 -0.65 2.51
N THR A 195 3.37 -1.88 3.01
CA THR A 195 4.45 -2.30 3.91
C THR A 195 5.77 -2.45 3.17
N ALA A 196 6.88 -2.35 3.91
CA ALA A 196 8.22 -2.52 3.34
C ALA A 196 8.65 -4.00 3.35
N TYR A 197 9.62 -4.35 2.48
CA TYR A 197 10.20 -5.70 2.42
C TYR A 197 11.03 -6.09 3.62
N ASN A 198 11.70 -5.10 4.24
CA ASN A 198 12.69 -5.35 5.27
C ASN A 198 12.05 -5.76 6.60
N ARG A 199 12.90 -6.32 7.46
CA ARG A 199 12.57 -6.43 8.88
C ARG A 199 12.76 -5.07 9.56
N LEU A 200 12.01 -4.88 10.60
CA LEU A 200 12.16 -3.79 11.57
C LEU A 200 12.30 -4.40 12.96
N ASN A 201 13.48 -4.25 13.57
CA ASN A 201 13.80 -4.82 14.87
C ASN A 201 13.49 -6.33 14.96
N GLY A 202 13.89 -7.10 13.94
CA GLY A 202 13.77 -8.55 13.90
C GLY A 202 12.50 -9.10 13.22
N THR A 203 11.43 -8.29 13.06
CA THR A 203 10.15 -8.73 12.48
C THR A 203 9.93 -8.09 11.11
N TYR A 204 9.49 -8.86 10.11
CA TYR A 204 9.13 -8.30 8.81
C TYR A 204 8.02 -7.27 8.92
N CYS A 205 8.13 -6.15 8.22
CA CYS A 205 7.18 -5.03 8.36
C CYS A 205 5.73 -5.45 8.11
N ASN A 206 5.49 -6.37 7.17
CA ASN A 206 4.15 -6.87 6.85
C ASN A 206 3.54 -7.76 7.95
N GLU A 207 4.35 -8.24 8.89
CA GLU A 207 3.99 -9.17 9.96
C GLU A 207 4.18 -8.55 11.36
N ASN A 208 4.51 -7.26 11.40
CA ASN A 208 4.90 -6.58 12.63
C ASN A 208 3.68 -5.96 13.34
N GLU A 209 3.17 -6.67 14.35
CA GLU A 209 2.01 -6.21 15.13
C GLU A 209 2.24 -4.85 15.81
N HIS A 210 3.44 -4.60 16.36
CA HIS A 210 3.76 -3.30 16.95
C HIS A 210 3.64 -2.18 15.91
N LEU A 211 4.15 -2.40 14.70
CA LEU A 211 4.10 -1.42 13.62
C LEU A 211 2.67 -1.20 13.10
N LEU A 212 1.94 -2.28 12.83
CA LEU A 212 0.65 -2.22 12.12
C LEU A 212 -0.54 -2.08 13.08
N ARG A 213 -0.57 -2.81 14.21
CA ARG A 213 -1.69 -2.73 15.16
C ARG A 213 -1.53 -1.62 16.17
N ASP A 214 -0.37 -1.57 16.87
CA ASP A 214 -0.22 -0.61 17.95
C ASP A 214 -0.08 0.81 17.38
N ILE A 215 0.90 1.04 16.51
CA ILE A 215 1.20 2.38 16.00
C ILE A 215 0.20 2.80 14.92
N LEU A 216 0.12 2.04 13.81
CA LEU A 216 -0.66 2.46 12.64
C LEU A 216 -2.16 2.52 12.94
N ARG A 217 -2.74 1.42 13.44
CA ARG A 217 -4.18 1.32 13.70
C ARG A 217 -4.54 1.98 15.04
N GLY A 218 -3.82 1.64 16.11
CA GLY A 218 -4.13 2.07 17.48
C GLY A 218 -3.85 3.53 17.73
N GLU A 219 -2.62 3.99 17.53
CA GLU A 219 -2.23 5.36 17.87
C GLU A 219 -2.64 6.37 16.79
N TRP A 220 -2.47 6.03 15.51
CA TRP A 220 -2.77 6.95 14.42
C TRP A 220 -4.21 6.87 13.91
N GLY A 221 -4.94 5.80 14.27
CA GLY A 221 -6.33 5.60 13.88
C GLY A 221 -6.52 5.32 12.38
N PHE A 222 -5.51 4.72 11.73
CA PHE A 222 -5.60 4.39 10.31
C PHE A 222 -6.57 3.22 10.10
N ASP A 223 -7.64 3.45 9.36
CA ASP A 223 -8.69 2.49 9.02
C ASP A 223 -8.69 2.07 7.54
N GLY A 224 -7.65 2.46 6.79
CA GLY A 224 -7.51 2.15 5.37
C GLY A 224 -6.87 0.79 5.07
N LEU A 225 -6.71 0.52 3.77
CA LEU A 225 -6.07 -0.70 3.26
C LEU A 225 -4.57 -0.73 3.56
N VAL A 226 -4.08 -1.84 4.08
CA VAL A 226 -2.65 -2.17 4.15
C VAL A 226 -2.35 -3.25 3.12
N VAL A 227 -1.51 -2.94 2.13
CA VAL A 227 -1.07 -3.89 1.11
C VAL A 227 0.40 -4.25 1.32
N SER A 228 0.78 -5.51 1.06
CA SER A 228 2.19 -5.90 1.04
C SER A 228 2.92 -5.28 -0.14
N ASP A 229 4.21 -4.96 -0.03
CA ASP A 229 5.03 -4.81 -1.23
C ASP A 229 5.07 -6.14 -1.99
N TRP A 230 5.29 -6.11 -3.31
CA TRP A 230 5.12 -7.24 -4.22
C TRP A 230 6.01 -8.42 -3.89
N GLY A 231 5.41 -9.48 -3.34
CA GLY A 231 6.13 -10.66 -2.82
C GLY A 231 6.77 -10.43 -1.44
N GLY A 232 6.40 -9.38 -0.72
CA GLY A 232 6.92 -9.03 0.61
C GLY A 232 6.20 -9.72 1.78
N ASN A 233 5.36 -10.70 1.49
CA ASN A 233 4.67 -11.49 2.51
C ASN A 233 5.42 -12.81 2.77
N ASN A 234 5.87 -13.06 4.00
CA ASN A 234 6.63 -14.27 4.36
C ASN A 234 5.77 -15.26 5.14
N ASP A 235 4.99 -14.79 6.12
CA ASP A 235 3.98 -15.57 6.85
C ASP A 235 2.62 -14.92 6.70
N ARG A 236 1.76 -15.55 5.89
CA ARG A 236 0.45 -15.00 5.55
C ARG A 236 -0.49 -14.88 6.74
N VAL A 237 -0.44 -15.85 7.65
CA VAL A 237 -1.29 -15.86 8.86
C VAL A 237 -0.84 -14.78 9.84
N ALA A 238 0.48 -14.66 10.05
CA ALA A 238 1.04 -13.60 10.87
C ALA A 238 0.72 -12.21 10.29
N ALA A 239 0.76 -12.03 8.97
CA ALA A 239 0.43 -10.78 8.31
C ALA A 239 -1.03 -10.36 8.57
N VAL A 240 -2.00 -11.25 8.40
CA VAL A 240 -3.42 -10.97 8.73
C VAL A 240 -3.59 -10.62 10.20
N ARG A 241 -2.94 -11.38 11.09
CA ARG A 241 -2.96 -11.11 12.52
C ARG A 241 -2.39 -9.73 12.84
N ALA A 242 -1.31 -9.35 12.20
CA ALA A 242 -0.69 -8.03 12.36
C ALA A 242 -1.51 -6.88 11.78
N GLY A 243 -2.52 -7.14 10.91
CA GLY A 243 -3.36 -6.09 10.32
C GLY A 243 -3.04 -5.74 8.87
N SER A 244 -2.26 -6.58 8.16
CA SER A 244 -2.05 -6.50 6.71
C SER A 244 -3.28 -7.03 5.98
N SER A 245 -3.85 -6.20 5.08
CA SER A 245 -5.17 -6.47 4.48
C SER A 245 -5.10 -7.19 3.14
N LEU A 246 -4.07 -6.94 2.34
CA LEU A 246 -3.99 -7.46 0.97
C LEU A 246 -2.57 -7.93 0.65
N GLU A 247 -2.43 -9.19 0.30
CA GLU A 247 -1.18 -9.73 -0.26
C GLU A 247 -1.11 -9.48 -1.77
N MET A 248 0.00 -8.92 -2.25
CA MET A 248 0.29 -8.79 -3.67
C MET A 248 1.70 -9.30 -3.99
N PRO A 249 1.92 -9.85 -5.22
CA PRO A 249 0.92 -10.25 -6.21
C PRO A 249 0.21 -11.55 -5.84
N ALA A 250 -0.60 -12.06 -6.75
CA ALA A 250 -1.30 -13.33 -6.56
C ALA A 250 -0.37 -14.49 -6.18
N SER A 251 -0.79 -15.31 -5.22
CA SER A 251 -0.13 -16.56 -4.82
C SER A 251 -0.73 -17.81 -5.49
N ASN A 252 -1.63 -17.62 -6.47
CA ASN A 252 -2.41 -18.68 -7.10
C ASN A 252 -3.23 -19.53 -6.10
N GLY A 253 -3.67 -18.91 -5.00
CA GLY A 253 -4.47 -19.53 -3.96
C GLY A 253 -3.68 -20.36 -2.94
N GLU A 254 -2.35 -20.37 -3.01
CA GLU A 254 -1.52 -21.12 -2.04
C GLU A 254 -1.67 -20.51 -0.64
N THR A 255 -1.45 -19.23 -0.52
CA THR A 255 -1.55 -18.51 0.76
C THR A 255 -2.99 -18.37 1.24
N ASP A 256 -3.98 -18.37 0.35
CA ASP A 256 -5.41 -18.39 0.71
C ASP A 256 -5.73 -19.66 1.51
N ARG A 257 -5.19 -20.83 1.10
CA ARG A 257 -5.37 -22.09 1.84
C ARG A 257 -4.80 -22.02 3.24
N HIS A 258 -3.63 -21.36 3.43
CA HIS A 258 -3.06 -21.18 4.77
C HIS A 258 -3.99 -20.38 5.69
N ILE A 259 -4.68 -19.36 5.16
CA ILE A 259 -5.67 -18.59 5.93
C ILE A 259 -6.86 -19.48 6.29
N VAL A 260 -7.44 -20.20 5.32
CA VAL A 260 -8.57 -21.12 5.56
C VAL A 260 -8.23 -22.16 6.64
N GLU A 261 -7.08 -22.82 6.51
CA GLU A 261 -6.60 -23.80 7.47
C GLU A 261 -6.39 -23.19 8.87
N ALA A 262 -5.83 -21.99 8.95
CA ALA A 262 -5.57 -21.30 10.22
C ALA A 262 -6.86 -20.91 10.94
N VAL A 263 -7.90 -20.49 10.22
CA VAL A 263 -9.20 -20.22 10.81
C VAL A 263 -9.88 -21.51 11.25
N GLN A 264 -9.87 -22.55 10.42
CA GLN A 264 -10.50 -23.84 10.73
C GLN A 264 -9.87 -24.54 11.94
N ASN A 265 -8.56 -24.43 12.13
CA ASN A 265 -7.85 -25.03 13.28
C ASN A 265 -7.79 -24.10 14.51
N GLY A 266 -8.33 -22.88 14.43
CA GLY A 266 -8.38 -21.91 15.53
C GLY A 266 -7.08 -21.17 15.81
N THR A 267 -6.08 -21.20 14.91
CA THR A 267 -4.84 -20.44 15.06
C THR A 267 -4.95 -19.01 14.57
N LEU A 268 -5.97 -18.71 13.77
CA LEU A 268 -6.36 -17.35 13.37
C LEU A 268 -7.84 -17.13 13.72
N ASP A 269 -8.13 -16.06 14.45
CA ASP A 269 -9.50 -15.62 14.69
C ASP A 269 -10.11 -15.08 13.38
N GLU A 270 -11.28 -15.62 12.97
CA GLU A 270 -11.98 -15.19 11.76
C GLU A 270 -12.35 -13.70 11.82
N ALA A 271 -12.57 -13.14 13.01
CA ALA A 271 -12.84 -11.72 13.16
C ALA A 271 -11.68 -10.83 12.68
N LEU A 272 -10.42 -11.29 12.80
CA LEU A 272 -9.25 -10.58 12.27
C LEU A 272 -9.21 -10.64 10.74
N LEU A 273 -9.65 -11.74 10.15
CA LEU A 273 -9.79 -11.85 8.69
C LEU A 273 -10.93 -10.94 8.19
N ASP A 274 -12.06 -10.93 8.87
CA ASP A 274 -13.21 -10.08 8.54
C ASP A 274 -12.86 -8.59 8.57
N GLU A 275 -12.04 -8.17 9.53
CA GLU A 275 -11.48 -6.81 9.59
C GLU A 275 -10.68 -6.47 8.33
N GLN A 276 -9.82 -7.38 7.87
CA GLN A 276 -9.02 -7.13 6.66
C GLN A 276 -9.87 -7.15 5.40
N VAL A 277 -10.87 -8.02 5.32
CA VAL A 277 -11.86 -8.04 4.22
C VAL A 277 -12.62 -6.71 4.14
N ASP A 278 -13.02 -6.13 5.29
CA ASP A 278 -13.70 -4.83 5.34
C ASP A 278 -12.85 -3.71 4.70
N HIS A 279 -11.54 -3.68 4.97
CA HIS A 279 -10.61 -2.72 4.35
C HIS A 279 -10.46 -2.93 2.82
N VAL A 280 -10.41 -4.19 2.38
CA VAL A 280 -10.35 -4.52 0.94
C VAL A 280 -11.64 -4.09 0.23
N LEU A 281 -12.79 -4.36 0.82
CA LEU A 281 -14.08 -3.94 0.29
C LEU A 281 -14.21 -2.42 0.23
N ASP A 282 -13.71 -1.70 1.23
CA ASP A 282 -13.73 -0.23 1.22
C ASP A 282 -12.88 0.35 0.09
N PHE A 283 -11.71 -0.25 -0.17
CA PHE A 283 -10.91 0.10 -1.36
C PHE A 283 -11.69 -0.15 -2.65
N ILE A 284 -12.21 -1.37 -2.85
CA ILE A 284 -12.92 -1.78 -4.06
C ILE A 284 -14.11 -0.84 -4.35
N PHE A 285 -14.99 -0.64 -3.38
CA PHE A 285 -16.16 0.20 -3.58
C PHE A 285 -15.86 1.71 -3.62
N THR A 286 -14.72 2.14 -3.12
CA THR A 286 -14.24 3.52 -3.29
C THR A 286 -13.72 3.73 -4.70
N ALA A 287 -12.94 2.79 -5.24
CA ALA A 287 -12.45 2.83 -6.63
C ALA A 287 -13.59 2.84 -7.65
N GLN A 288 -14.63 2.00 -7.45
CA GLN A 288 -15.82 1.96 -8.30
C GLN A 288 -16.57 3.29 -8.43
N LYS A 289 -16.47 4.16 -7.44
CA LYS A 289 -17.09 5.49 -7.50
C LYS A 289 -16.28 6.50 -8.31
N ALA A 290 -14.98 6.22 -8.49
CA ALA A 290 -14.06 7.07 -9.23
C ALA A 290 -13.99 6.71 -10.71
N LEU A 291 -14.17 5.43 -11.01
CA LEU A 291 -14.09 4.85 -12.34
C LEU A 291 -15.47 4.69 -12.99
#